data_72ede439c1b116fae13e3232322cb705
#
_entry.id   72ede439c1b116fae13e3232322cb705
#
_cell.length_a   1.000
_cell.length_b   1.000
_cell.length_c   1.000
_cell.angle_alpha   90.00
_cell.angle_beta   90.00
_cell.angle_gamma   90.00
#
_symmetry.space_group_name_H-M   'P 1'
#
loop_
_entity.id
_entity.type
_entity.pdbx_description
1 polymer ?
#
loop_
_entity_poly.entity_id
_entity_poly.type
_entity_poly.pdbx_seq_one_letter_code
_entity_poly.pdbx_strand_id
1 'polypeptide(L)'
;QNSLEKDFENALRPLKFDDFSGQQKVVENLSVFVEAAKFRGEPLDHTLLHGPPGLGKTTLSNIIANELGVGFKLTSGPVLDKPGDLAGILTSLEPNDVLFIDEIHRLSPVVEEYLYSAMEDYRIDIMIDKGPSARSIQIDLNPFTLIGATTRSGLLTAPLRARFGINLHLEYYDPET
;
A
#
# COMPACT_ATOMS: atom_id res chain seq x y z
N GLN A 1 19.47 25.50 -10.09
CA GLN A 1 18.90 24.18 -9.84
C GLN A 1 19.79 23.11 -10.44
N ASN A 2 20.23 22.16 -9.63
CA ASN A 2 21.07 21.11 -10.16
C ASN A 2 20.22 19.98 -10.78
N SER A 3 20.85 19.12 -11.56
CA SER A 3 20.16 18.03 -12.27
C SER A 3 19.57 16.99 -11.31
N LEU A 4 20.18 16.81 -10.13
CA LEU A 4 19.68 15.88 -9.13
C LEU A 4 18.34 16.33 -8.57
N GLU A 5 18.17 17.61 -8.31
CA GLU A 5 16.89 18.14 -7.83
C GLU A 5 15.81 18.00 -8.89
N LYS A 6 16.15 18.25 -10.14
CA LYS A 6 15.22 18.05 -11.26
C LYS A 6 14.80 16.60 -11.40
N ASP A 7 15.75 15.68 -11.31
CA ASP A 7 15.46 14.26 -11.40
C ASP A 7 14.57 13.81 -10.24
N PHE A 8 14.83 14.32 -9.03
CA PHE A 8 14.04 14.03 -7.86
C PHE A 8 12.62 14.57 -8.00
N GLU A 9 12.46 15.81 -8.47
CA GLU A 9 11.16 16.41 -8.70
C GLU A 9 10.39 15.64 -9.77
N ASN A 10 11.05 15.24 -10.84
CA ASN A 10 10.42 14.44 -11.91
C ASN A 10 9.97 13.07 -11.39
N ALA A 11 10.76 12.45 -10.52
CA ALA A 11 10.40 11.17 -9.93
C ALA A 11 9.18 11.27 -9.01
N LEU A 12 8.96 12.45 -8.41
CA LEU A 12 7.84 12.70 -7.52
C LEU A 12 6.60 13.23 -8.22
N ARG A 13 6.70 13.59 -9.51
CA ARG A 13 5.55 14.09 -10.25
C ARG A 13 4.48 13.01 -10.35
N PRO A 14 3.21 13.37 -10.12
CA PRO A 14 2.12 12.43 -10.36
C PRO A 14 2.13 11.98 -11.81
N LEU A 15 2.12 10.67 -12.01
CA LEU A 15 2.06 10.07 -13.33
C LEU A 15 0.67 9.49 -13.55
N LYS A 16 0.32 9.30 -14.79
CA LYS A 16 -0.91 8.60 -15.16
C LYS A 16 -0.54 7.21 -15.68
N PHE A 17 -1.54 6.33 -15.75
CA PHE A 17 -1.31 5.00 -16.30
C PHE A 17 -0.70 5.04 -17.70
N ASP A 18 -1.11 6.02 -18.50
CA ASP A 18 -0.60 6.17 -19.88
C ASP A 18 0.90 6.45 -19.92
N ASP A 19 1.45 7.02 -18.84
CA ASP A 19 2.87 7.36 -18.78
C ASP A 19 3.73 6.21 -18.26
N PHE A 20 3.12 5.12 -17.79
CA PHE A 20 3.83 3.98 -17.24
C PHE A 20 4.10 2.96 -18.34
N SER A 21 5.36 2.78 -18.68
CA SER A 21 5.78 1.84 -19.72
C SER A 21 6.14 0.47 -19.13
N GLY A 22 5.99 -0.58 -19.89
CA GLY A 22 6.16 -1.94 -19.44
C GLY A 22 4.90 -2.44 -18.76
N GLN A 23 4.79 -3.60 -18.25
CA GLN A 23 3.68 -4.12 -17.45
C GLN A 23 2.28 -3.75 -17.97
N GLN A 24 2.08 -3.79 -19.28
CA GLN A 24 0.85 -3.31 -19.90
C GLN A 24 -0.41 -4.02 -19.40
N LYS A 25 -0.33 -5.33 -19.19
CA LYS A 25 -1.46 -6.11 -18.68
C LYS A 25 -1.83 -5.71 -17.25
N VAL A 26 -0.81 -5.45 -16.43
CA VAL A 26 -1.01 -5.02 -15.04
C VAL A 26 -1.72 -3.67 -15.02
N VAL A 27 -1.26 -2.74 -15.85
CA VAL A 27 -1.85 -1.41 -15.97
C VAL A 27 -3.31 -1.49 -16.45
N GLU A 28 -3.58 -2.30 -17.46
CA GLU A 28 -4.94 -2.49 -17.97
C GLU A 28 -5.88 -3.02 -16.89
N ASN A 29 -5.44 -4.04 -16.16
CA ASN A 29 -6.24 -4.60 -15.07
C ASN A 29 -6.49 -3.58 -13.97
N LEU A 30 -5.45 -2.86 -13.57
CA LEU A 30 -5.59 -1.84 -12.53
C LEU A 30 -6.51 -0.71 -12.95
N SER A 31 -6.45 -0.28 -14.22
CA SER A 31 -7.33 0.76 -14.74
C SER A 31 -8.80 0.40 -14.56
N VAL A 32 -9.16 -0.84 -14.82
CA VAL A 32 -10.54 -1.31 -14.64
C VAL A 32 -10.96 -1.23 -13.17
N PHE A 33 -10.12 -1.72 -12.26
CA PHE A 33 -10.42 -1.69 -10.83
C PHE A 33 -10.51 -0.26 -10.31
N VAL A 34 -9.60 0.61 -10.75
CA VAL A 34 -9.58 2.02 -10.33
C VAL A 34 -10.84 2.74 -10.80
N GLU A 35 -11.21 2.57 -12.07
CA GLU A 35 -12.42 3.21 -12.61
C GLU A 35 -13.68 2.72 -11.88
N ALA A 36 -13.74 1.43 -11.56
CA ALA A 36 -14.87 0.88 -10.82
C ALA A 36 -14.97 1.47 -9.41
N ALA A 37 -13.84 1.60 -8.72
CA ALA A 37 -13.80 2.19 -7.38
C ALA A 37 -14.24 3.67 -7.41
N LYS A 38 -13.74 4.43 -8.39
CA LYS A 38 -14.14 5.83 -8.58
C LYS A 38 -15.64 5.95 -8.82
N PHE A 39 -16.18 5.10 -9.67
CA PHE A 39 -17.60 5.13 -9.99
C PHE A 39 -18.46 4.88 -8.74
N ARG A 40 -18.03 3.96 -7.88
CA ARG A 40 -18.76 3.65 -6.64
C ARG A 40 -18.49 4.64 -5.50
N GLY A 41 -17.47 5.49 -5.64
CA GLY A 41 -17.04 6.38 -4.56
C GLY A 41 -16.45 5.64 -3.36
N GLU A 42 -15.87 4.46 -3.60
CA GLU A 42 -15.30 3.61 -2.57
C GLU A 42 -13.79 3.52 -2.72
N PRO A 43 -13.07 3.14 -1.65
CA PRO A 43 -11.64 2.87 -1.81
C PRO A 43 -11.43 1.66 -2.71
N LEU A 44 -10.29 1.65 -3.38
CA LEU A 44 -9.86 0.48 -4.14
C LEU A 44 -9.63 -0.69 -3.18
N ASP A 45 -9.86 -1.91 -3.62
CA ASP A 45 -9.53 -3.08 -2.82
C ASP A 45 -8.03 -3.10 -2.51
N HIS A 46 -7.69 -3.61 -1.33
CA HIS A 46 -6.28 -3.74 -0.95
C HIS A 46 -5.54 -4.57 -1.99
N THR A 47 -4.38 -4.09 -2.39
CA THR A 47 -3.64 -4.61 -3.54
C THR A 47 -2.25 -5.07 -3.14
N LEU A 48 -1.85 -6.26 -3.56
CA LEU A 48 -0.51 -6.78 -3.33
C LEU A 48 0.24 -6.83 -4.67
N LEU A 49 1.41 -6.20 -4.68
CA LEU A 49 2.28 -6.18 -5.85
C LEU A 49 3.48 -7.10 -5.59
N HIS A 50 3.65 -8.10 -6.43
CA HIS A 50 4.77 -9.03 -6.38
C HIS A 50 5.74 -8.74 -7.51
N GLY A 51 7.01 -8.91 -7.26
CA GLY A 51 7.97 -8.84 -8.34
C GLY A 51 9.35 -8.43 -7.89
N PRO A 52 10.34 -8.60 -8.75
CA PRO A 52 11.71 -8.22 -8.45
C PRO A 52 11.81 -6.73 -8.13
N PRO A 53 12.85 -6.32 -7.37
CA PRO A 53 13.06 -4.91 -7.09
C PRO A 53 13.34 -4.12 -8.37
N GLY A 54 13.03 -2.84 -8.37
CA GLY A 54 13.33 -1.97 -9.50
C GLY A 54 12.32 -2.01 -10.65
N LEU A 55 11.17 -2.66 -10.46
CA LEU A 55 10.13 -2.71 -11.49
C LEU A 55 9.05 -1.63 -11.33
N GLY A 56 9.30 -0.64 -10.48
CA GLY A 56 8.40 0.51 -10.37
C GLY A 56 7.16 0.27 -9.53
N LYS A 57 7.23 -0.63 -8.52
CA LYS A 57 6.09 -0.88 -7.64
C LYS A 57 5.64 0.39 -6.90
N THR A 58 6.60 1.17 -6.42
CA THR A 58 6.31 2.44 -5.75
C THR A 58 5.69 3.45 -6.72
N THR A 59 6.25 3.55 -7.92
CA THR A 59 5.74 4.44 -8.96
C THR A 59 4.31 4.07 -9.35
N LEU A 60 4.06 2.80 -9.55
CA LEU A 60 2.72 2.31 -9.89
C LEU A 60 1.71 2.63 -8.79
N SER A 61 2.11 2.47 -7.53
CA SER A 61 1.24 2.78 -6.41
C SER A 61 0.90 4.27 -6.33
N ASN A 62 1.86 5.12 -6.62
CA ASN A 62 1.63 6.56 -6.69
C ASN A 62 0.68 6.91 -7.84
N ILE A 63 0.84 6.25 -8.99
CA ILE A 63 -0.06 6.42 -10.13
C ILE A 63 -1.50 6.04 -9.74
N ILE A 64 -1.66 4.94 -9.02
CA ILE A 64 -2.98 4.51 -8.54
C ILE A 64 -3.63 5.59 -7.70
N ALA A 65 -2.90 6.13 -6.73
CA ALA A 65 -3.42 7.20 -5.87
C ALA A 65 -3.81 8.44 -6.70
N ASN A 66 -2.97 8.80 -7.65
CA ASN A 66 -3.23 9.94 -8.52
C ASN A 66 -4.46 9.73 -9.39
N GLU A 67 -4.63 8.55 -9.95
CA GLU A 67 -5.81 8.22 -10.76
C GLU A 67 -7.09 8.20 -9.92
N LEU A 68 -6.98 7.77 -8.66
CA LEU A 68 -8.09 7.81 -7.71
C LEU A 68 -8.40 9.22 -7.20
N GLY A 69 -7.47 10.16 -7.38
CA GLY A 69 -7.63 11.53 -6.89
C GLY A 69 -7.47 11.64 -5.39
N VAL A 70 -6.66 10.79 -4.77
CA VAL A 70 -6.47 10.73 -3.31
C VAL A 70 -5.00 10.91 -2.94
N GLY A 71 -4.74 11.08 -1.65
CA GLY A 71 -3.37 11.19 -1.14
C GLY A 71 -2.63 9.86 -1.16
N PHE A 72 -1.31 9.95 -1.11
CA PHE A 72 -0.40 8.80 -1.15
C PHE A 72 0.59 8.92 0.00
N LYS A 73 0.68 7.86 0.81
CA LYS A 73 1.68 7.78 1.88
C LYS A 73 2.52 6.53 1.70
N LEU A 74 3.80 6.66 1.99
CA LEU A 74 4.80 5.63 1.73
C LEU A 74 5.48 5.24 3.03
N THR A 75 5.55 3.93 3.29
CA THR A 75 6.32 3.39 4.40
C THR A 75 6.88 2.03 3.99
N SER A 76 7.48 1.32 4.93
CA SER A 76 8.03 -0.01 4.67
C SER A 76 7.85 -0.90 5.90
N GLY A 77 7.92 -2.23 5.67
CA GLY A 77 7.84 -3.19 6.76
C GLY A 77 8.85 -2.92 7.86
N PRO A 78 10.15 -2.76 7.53
CA PRO A 78 11.16 -2.49 8.57
C PRO A 78 10.95 -1.19 9.36
N VAL A 79 10.38 -0.16 8.76
CA VAL A 79 10.09 1.11 9.43
C VAL A 79 8.98 0.97 10.45
N LEU A 80 8.01 0.08 10.18
CA LEU A 80 6.88 -0.17 11.07
C LEU A 80 7.29 -1.19 12.14
N ASP A 81 8.18 -0.80 13.03
CA ASP A 81 8.78 -1.67 14.02
C ASP A 81 7.82 -2.01 15.16
N LYS A 82 6.99 -1.06 15.56
CA LYS A 82 6.08 -1.19 16.70
C LYS A 82 4.65 -0.86 16.29
N PRO A 83 3.66 -1.40 17.01
CA PRO A 83 2.25 -1.07 16.73
C PRO A 83 1.95 0.43 16.69
N GLY A 84 2.62 1.22 17.55
CA GLY A 84 2.47 2.67 17.54
C GLY A 84 2.89 3.33 16.24
N ASP A 85 3.91 2.78 15.57
CA ASP A 85 4.35 3.30 14.28
C ASP A 85 3.27 3.11 13.22
N LEU A 86 2.64 1.94 13.23
CA LEU A 86 1.53 1.66 12.30
C LEU A 86 0.33 2.55 12.62
N ALA A 87 -0.04 2.66 13.90
CA ALA A 87 -1.16 3.50 14.31
C ALA A 87 -0.94 4.95 13.90
N GLY A 88 0.28 5.45 14.04
CA GLY A 88 0.62 6.82 13.68
C GLY A 88 0.36 7.13 12.21
N ILE A 89 0.79 6.23 11.32
CA ILE A 89 0.58 6.47 9.89
C ILE A 89 -0.89 6.24 9.49
N LEU A 90 -1.54 5.24 10.05
CA LEU A 90 -2.94 4.94 9.71
C LEU A 90 -3.89 6.05 10.14
N THR A 91 -3.66 6.66 11.32
CA THR A 91 -4.51 7.75 11.80
C THR A 91 -4.30 9.04 11.04
N SER A 92 -3.23 9.14 10.27
CA SER A 92 -2.94 10.32 9.44
C SER A 92 -3.59 10.28 8.06
N LEU A 93 -4.21 9.15 7.69
CA LEU A 93 -4.81 9.00 6.36
C LEU A 93 -6.14 9.73 6.25
N GLU A 94 -6.32 10.44 5.14
CA GLU A 94 -7.60 11.02 4.77
C GLU A 94 -8.47 9.95 4.09
N PRO A 95 -9.79 10.18 3.97
CA PRO A 95 -10.66 9.18 3.35
C PRO A 95 -10.17 8.74 1.95
N ASN A 96 -10.13 7.44 1.76
CA ASN A 96 -9.75 6.76 0.52
C ASN A 96 -8.29 6.92 0.10
N ASP A 97 -7.44 7.49 0.96
CA ASP A 97 -6.01 7.59 0.69
C ASP A 97 -5.38 6.22 0.42
N VAL A 98 -4.27 6.23 -0.28
CA VAL A 98 -3.45 5.04 -0.53
C VAL A 98 -2.27 5.03 0.43
N LEU A 99 -2.11 3.93 1.14
CA LEU A 99 -0.92 3.65 1.95
C LEU A 99 -0.11 2.55 1.27
N PHE A 100 1.13 2.85 0.93
CA PHE A 100 2.05 1.89 0.32
C PHE A 100 3.04 1.40 1.38
N ILE A 101 3.10 0.06 1.56
CA ILE A 101 4.08 -0.56 2.45
C ILE A 101 5.02 -1.41 1.61
N ASP A 102 6.25 -0.93 1.45
CA ASP A 102 7.29 -1.70 0.77
C ASP A 102 7.82 -2.80 1.69
N GLU A 103 8.29 -3.89 1.10
CA GLU A 103 8.79 -5.04 1.85
C GLU A 103 7.82 -5.49 2.96
N ILE A 104 6.56 -5.61 2.60
CA ILE A 104 5.50 -5.90 3.58
C ILE A 104 5.72 -7.24 4.28
N HIS A 105 6.45 -8.17 3.66
CA HIS A 105 6.80 -9.46 4.27
C HIS A 105 7.70 -9.33 5.49
N ARG A 106 8.27 -8.14 5.74
CA ARG A 106 9.17 -7.89 6.87
C ARG A 106 8.47 -7.29 8.09
N LEU A 107 7.15 -7.23 8.10
CA LEU A 107 6.40 -6.81 9.29
C LEU A 107 6.55 -7.85 10.40
N SER A 108 6.66 -7.37 11.65
CA SER A 108 6.64 -8.27 12.79
C SER A 108 5.24 -8.87 12.97
N PRO A 109 5.11 -10.05 13.59
CA PRO A 109 3.79 -10.65 13.80
C PRO A 109 2.81 -9.76 14.57
N VAL A 110 3.30 -9.01 15.54
CA VAL A 110 2.44 -8.12 16.33
C VAL A 110 1.88 -6.98 15.48
N VAL A 111 2.74 -6.33 14.69
CA VAL A 111 2.32 -5.26 13.78
C VAL A 111 1.35 -5.79 12.73
N GLU A 112 1.64 -6.99 12.22
CA GLU A 112 0.79 -7.63 11.22
C GLU A 112 -0.64 -7.85 11.73
N GLU A 113 -0.80 -8.27 12.99
CA GLU A 113 -2.13 -8.47 13.58
C GLU A 113 -2.93 -7.17 13.65
N TYR A 114 -2.29 -6.07 14.04
CA TYR A 114 -2.95 -4.76 14.04
C TYR A 114 -3.37 -4.35 12.62
N LEU A 115 -2.53 -4.69 11.64
CA LEU A 115 -2.84 -4.38 10.26
C LEU A 115 -4.07 -5.12 9.76
N TYR A 116 -4.30 -6.36 10.22
CA TYR A 116 -5.49 -7.12 9.82
C TYR A 116 -6.78 -6.38 10.15
N SER A 117 -6.92 -5.92 11.39
CA SER A 117 -8.12 -5.16 11.80
C SER A 117 -8.28 -3.87 11.02
N ALA A 118 -7.17 -3.20 10.76
CA ALA A 118 -7.19 -1.97 9.99
C ALA A 118 -7.68 -2.20 8.56
N MET A 119 -7.24 -3.28 7.93
CA MET A 119 -7.64 -3.62 6.57
C MET A 119 -9.10 -4.06 6.45
N GLU A 120 -9.58 -4.82 7.44
CA GLU A 120 -10.92 -5.39 7.38
C GLU A 120 -11.99 -4.43 7.90
N ASP A 121 -11.73 -3.80 9.04
CA ASP A 121 -12.74 -3.06 9.79
C ASP A 121 -12.48 -1.56 9.86
N TYR A 122 -11.37 -1.09 9.31
CA TYR A 122 -10.96 0.31 9.39
C TYR A 122 -10.93 0.79 10.82
N ARG A 123 -10.30 -0.01 11.70
CA ARG A 123 -10.16 0.32 13.10
C ARG A 123 -8.95 -0.39 13.70
N ILE A 124 -8.40 0.19 14.77
CA ILE A 124 -7.28 -0.37 15.50
C ILE A 124 -7.62 -0.37 16.98
N ASP A 125 -7.33 -1.49 17.66
CA ASP A 125 -7.42 -1.58 19.11
C ASP A 125 -6.00 -1.52 19.69
N ILE A 126 -5.68 -0.44 20.41
CA ILE A 126 -4.35 -0.25 20.98
C ILE A 126 -4.38 -0.54 22.47
N MET A 127 -3.48 -1.44 22.91
CA MET A 127 -3.30 -1.73 24.32
C MET A 127 -2.50 -0.61 24.97
N ILE A 128 -3.05 0.01 26.03
CA ILE A 128 -2.41 1.10 26.76
C ILE A 128 -1.77 0.68 28.06
N ASP A 129 -2.27 -0.39 28.69
CA ASP A 129 -1.75 -0.88 29.95
C ASP A 129 -1.51 -2.37 29.87
N LYS A 130 -0.63 -2.88 30.76
CA LYS A 130 -0.34 -4.31 30.85
C LYS A 130 -0.81 -4.84 32.20
N GLY A 131 -1.06 -6.15 32.26
CA GLY A 131 -1.44 -6.83 33.47
C GLY A 131 -2.91 -6.66 33.83
N PRO A 132 -3.25 -6.71 35.13
CA PRO A 132 -4.67 -6.67 35.57
C PRO A 132 -5.41 -5.39 35.19
N SER A 133 -4.67 -4.30 34.96
CA SER A 133 -5.27 -3.03 34.56
C SER A 133 -5.27 -2.85 33.04
N ALA A 134 -5.01 -3.91 32.28
CA ALA A 134 -4.93 -3.81 30.83
C ALA A 134 -6.21 -3.23 30.24
N ARG A 135 -6.04 -2.21 29.41
CA ARG A 135 -7.15 -1.57 28.70
C ARG A 135 -6.75 -1.39 27.23
N SER A 136 -7.74 -1.36 26.38
CA SER A 136 -7.52 -1.04 24.99
C SER A 136 -8.32 0.19 24.61
N ILE A 137 -7.76 0.97 23.68
CA ILE A 137 -8.46 2.09 23.04
C ILE A 137 -8.74 1.67 21.61
N GLN A 138 -9.99 1.77 21.21
CA GLN A 138 -10.39 1.53 19.84
C GLN A 138 -10.36 2.84 19.07
N ILE A 139 -9.61 2.87 17.99
CA ILE A 139 -9.49 4.04 17.12
C ILE A 139 -10.10 3.72 15.77
N ASP A 140 -11.10 4.50 15.37
CA ASP A 140 -11.68 4.37 14.04
C ASP A 140 -10.80 5.07 13.02
N LEU A 141 -10.66 4.45 11.87
CA LEU A 141 -9.83 4.95 10.76
C LEU A 141 -10.71 5.36 9.60
N ASN A 142 -10.25 6.33 8.83
CA ASN A 142 -10.86 6.59 7.53
C ASN A 142 -10.65 5.39 6.61
N PRO A 143 -11.61 5.06 5.75
CA PRO A 143 -11.39 4.02 4.73
C PRO A 143 -10.16 4.37 3.90
N PHE A 144 -9.35 3.38 3.57
CA PHE A 144 -8.12 3.55 2.82
C PHE A 144 -7.84 2.32 1.98
N THR A 145 -6.91 2.45 1.05
CA THR A 145 -6.40 1.32 0.27
C THR A 145 -4.98 1.03 0.70
N LEU A 146 -4.72 -0.21 1.09
CA LEU A 146 -3.37 -0.67 1.35
C LEU A 146 -2.80 -1.27 0.07
N ILE A 147 -1.63 -0.79 -0.34
CA ILE A 147 -0.87 -1.42 -1.40
C ILE A 147 0.41 -1.96 -0.78
N GLY A 148 0.52 -3.28 -0.72
CA GLY A 148 1.73 -3.93 -0.23
C GLY A 148 2.62 -4.34 -1.38
N ALA A 149 3.93 -4.22 -1.18
CA ALA A 149 4.90 -4.68 -2.17
C ALA A 149 5.83 -5.71 -1.56
N THR A 150 6.13 -6.75 -2.31
CA THR A 150 7.05 -7.79 -1.87
C THR A 150 7.82 -8.34 -3.06
N THR A 151 9.09 -8.67 -2.83
CA THR A 151 9.90 -9.41 -3.78
C THR A 151 9.77 -10.91 -3.57
N ARG A 152 9.21 -11.33 -2.41
CA ARG A 152 9.11 -12.73 -2.01
C ARG A 152 7.73 -13.04 -1.44
N SER A 153 6.78 -13.24 -2.34
CA SER A 153 5.41 -13.52 -1.92
C SER A 153 5.29 -14.76 -1.02
N GLY A 154 6.20 -15.71 -1.17
CA GLY A 154 6.22 -16.90 -0.33
C GLY A 154 6.54 -16.65 1.13
N LEU A 155 7.08 -15.46 1.47
CA LEU A 155 7.36 -15.07 2.84
C LEU A 155 6.17 -14.40 3.53
N LEU A 156 5.11 -14.09 2.79
CA LEU A 156 3.90 -13.55 3.39
C LEU A 156 3.13 -14.64 4.11
N THR A 157 2.59 -14.30 5.28
CA THR A 157 1.71 -15.23 5.98
C THR A 157 0.42 -15.44 5.19
N ALA A 158 -0.19 -16.60 5.32
CA ALA A 158 -1.46 -16.87 4.65
C ALA A 158 -2.56 -15.89 5.08
N PRO A 159 -2.69 -15.54 6.38
CA PRO A 159 -3.68 -14.54 6.77
C PRO A 159 -3.50 -13.19 6.10
N LEU A 160 -2.27 -12.72 5.96
CA LEU A 160 -2.03 -11.44 5.31
C LEU A 160 -2.37 -11.51 3.82
N ARG A 161 -1.92 -12.57 3.14
CA ARG A 161 -2.23 -12.75 1.71
C ARG A 161 -3.73 -12.77 1.43
N ALA A 162 -4.49 -13.42 2.31
CA ALA A 162 -5.93 -13.55 2.13
C ALA A 162 -6.69 -12.21 2.20
N ARG A 163 -6.06 -11.18 2.78
CA ARG A 163 -6.70 -9.88 2.94
C ARG A 163 -6.54 -8.96 1.74
N PHE A 164 -5.75 -9.35 0.76
CA PHE A 164 -5.59 -8.58 -0.46
C PHE A 164 -6.58 -9.08 -1.51
N GLY A 165 -7.48 -8.19 -1.94
CA GLY A 165 -8.46 -8.52 -2.98
C GLY A 165 -7.88 -8.51 -4.38
N ILE A 166 -6.76 -7.81 -4.58
CA ILE A 166 -6.08 -7.70 -5.87
C ILE A 166 -4.64 -8.17 -5.69
N ASN A 167 -4.21 -9.12 -6.51
CA ASN A 167 -2.85 -9.64 -6.50
C ASN A 167 -2.28 -9.53 -7.91
N LEU A 168 -1.17 -8.82 -8.04
CA LEU A 168 -0.56 -8.56 -9.33
C LEU A 168 0.91 -8.93 -9.31
N HIS A 169 1.38 -9.58 -10.37
CA HIS A 169 2.77 -9.91 -10.57
C HIS A 169 3.39 -8.97 -11.58
N LEU A 170 4.47 -8.32 -11.19
CA LEU A 170 5.29 -7.52 -12.09
C LEU A 170 6.46 -8.39 -12.55
N GLU A 171 6.71 -8.38 -13.86
CA GLU A 171 7.78 -9.17 -14.45
C GLU A 171 8.78 -8.24 -15.11
N TYR A 172 9.99 -8.75 -15.38
CA TYR A 172 10.95 -7.98 -16.13
C TYR A 172 10.41 -7.76 -17.53
N TYR A 173 10.47 -6.50 -17.97
CA TYR A 173 10.08 -6.15 -19.31
C TYR A 173 11.20 -6.49 -20.27
N ASP A 174 10.86 -7.24 -21.33
CA ASP A 174 11.79 -7.55 -22.41
C ASP A 174 11.49 -6.64 -23.59
N PRO A 175 12.35 -5.67 -23.89
CA PRO A 175 12.08 -4.73 -24.97
C PRO A 175 12.11 -5.37 -26.36
N GLU A 176 12.55 -6.61 -26.49
CA GLU A 176 12.59 -7.33 -27.78
C GLU A 176 11.29 -8.09 -28.07
N THR A 177 10.39 -8.17 -27.09
CA THR A 177 9.11 -8.87 -27.29
C THR A 177 7.93 -7.93 -27.62
#